data_e4827cfb36815b31fc0f13dcbc5d906d
#
_entry.id   e4827cfb36815b31fc0f13dcbc5d906d
#
_cell.length_a   1.000
_cell.length_b   1.000
_cell.length_c   1.000
_cell.angle_alpha   90.00
_cell.angle_beta   90.00
_cell.angle_gamma   90.00
#
_symmetry.space_group_name_H-M   'P 1'
#
loop_
_entity.id
_entity.type
_entity.pdbx_description
1 polymer ?
#
loop_
_entity_poly.entity_id
_entity_poly.type
_entity_poly.pdbx_seq_one_letter_code
_entity_poly.pdbx_strand_id
1 'polypeptide(L)'
;EAYSLLNNPTGREAISTLIKQMEDNKSKFILILAGYENEMRELIQSNPGFLSRIKEYFYFQSYSVEELTQMFEEMAKEIGFTISPGAKNAFSDLVYSLKDGYHFGNARTVRNILEKSKDRHSLNFKKGIVKNRFELDERDICYEEIRI
;
A
#
# COMPACT_ATOMS: atom_id res chain seq x y z
N GLU A 1 11.11 3.25 4.77
CA GLU A 1 10.88 4.25 5.87
C GLU A 1 12.22 4.88 6.31
N ALA A 2 12.92 5.53 5.35
CA ALA A 2 14.23 6.12 5.61
C ALA A 2 14.21 7.21 6.70
N TYR A 3 13.09 7.87 6.89
CA TYR A 3 12.89 8.89 7.93
C TYR A 3 13.06 8.35 9.36
N SER A 4 12.93 7.04 9.59
CA SER A 4 13.20 6.43 10.90
C SER A 4 14.63 6.67 11.40
N LEU A 5 15.56 6.98 10.49
CA LEU A 5 16.93 7.36 10.85
C LEU A 5 17.01 8.67 11.66
N LEU A 6 15.98 9.53 11.63
CA LEU A 6 15.95 10.75 12.44
C LEU A 6 15.72 10.49 13.93
N ASN A 7 15.12 9.34 14.27
CA ASN A 7 14.56 9.08 15.60
C ASN A 7 15.59 8.72 16.67
N ASN A 8 16.87 8.53 16.30
CA ASN A 8 17.91 8.16 17.26
C ASN A 8 19.31 8.64 16.83
N PRO A 9 20.27 8.74 17.75
CA PRO A 9 21.63 9.20 17.46
C PRO A 9 22.35 8.36 16.41
N THR A 10 22.23 7.03 16.47
CA THR A 10 22.86 6.12 15.50
C THR A 10 22.34 6.34 14.08
N GLY A 11 21.05 6.62 13.95
CA GLY A 11 20.45 6.97 12.67
C GLY A 11 21.03 8.28 12.08
N ARG A 12 21.28 9.28 12.91
CA ARG A 12 21.92 10.54 12.48
C ARG A 12 23.38 10.33 12.04
N GLU A 13 24.12 9.45 12.69
CA GLU A 13 25.47 9.05 12.25
C GLU A 13 25.41 8.31 10.91
N ALA A 14 24.42 7.42 10.73
CA ALA A 14 24.17 6.75 9.47
C ALA A 14 23.87 7.73 8.34
N ILE A 15 23.06 8.77 8.58
CA ILE A 15 22.78 9.85 7.62
C ILE A 15 24.09 10.54 7.22
N SER A 16 24.93 10.91 8.18
CA SER A 16 26.21 11.57 7.91
C SER A 16 27.15 10.68 7.08
N THR A 17 27.16 9.38 7.38
CA THR A 17 27.93 8.39 6.63
C THR A 17 27.42 8.23 5.20
N LEU A 18 26.08 8.15 5.01
CA LEU A 18 25.47 8.09 3.68
C LEU A 18 25.83 9.31 2.84
N ILE A 19 25.73 10.51 3.40
CA ILE A 19 26.08 11.75 2.69
C ILE A 19 27.53 11.73 2.24
N LYS A 20 28.45 11.28 3.12
CA LYS A 20 29.86 11.11 2.78
C LYS A 20 30.05 10.10 1.65
N GLN A 21 29.38 8.95 1.74
CA GLN A 21 29.46 7.92 0.69
C GLN A 21 28.90 8.41 -0.66
N MET A 22 27.85 9.22 -0.65
CA MET A 22 27.32 9.85 -1.87
C MET A 22 28.35 10.78 -2.53
N GLU A 23 29.21 11.45 -1.76
CA GLU A 23 30.27 12.28 -2.28
C GLU A 23 31.46 11.46 -2.79
N ASP A 24 31.98 10.56 -1.94
CA ASP A 24 33.23 9.82 -2.20
C ASP A 24 33.04 8.79 -3.35
N ASN A 25 31.82 8.32 -3.56
CA ASN A 25 31.50 7.28 -4.53
C ASN A 25 30.50 7.73 -5.61
N LYS A 26 30.59 8.99 -6.04
CA LYS A 26 29.80 9.50 -7.18
C LYS A 26 29.88 8.52 -8.35
N SER A 27 28.75 8.20 -8.94
CA SER A 27 28.59 7.29 -10.10
C SER A 27 28.90 5.81 -9.85
N LYS A 28 29.17 5.38 -8.61
CA LYS A 28 29.42 3.96 -8.29
C LYS A 28 28.20 3.24 -7.72
N PHE A 29 27.20 3.97 -7.23
CA PHE A 29 25.96 3.41 -6.72
C PHE A 29 24.79 4.39 -6.90
N ILE A 30 23.58 3.87 -6.80
CA ILE A 30 22.33 4.63 -6.78
C ILE A 30 21.74 4.53 -5.38
N LEU A 31 21.43 5.66 -4.77
CA LEU A 31 20.72 5.73 -3.50
C LEU A 31 19.25 6.03 -3.76
N ILE A 32 18.37 5.12 -3.33
CA ILE A 32 16.92 5.29 -3.39
C ILE A 32 16.41 5.33 -1.95
N LEU A 33 15.80 6.45 -1.57
CA LEU A 33 15.14 6.61 -0.28
C LEU A 33 13.63 6.59 -0.52
N ALA A 34 12.91 5.84 0.29
CA ALA A 34 11.46 5.73 0.19
C ALA A 34 10.80 5.92 1.56
N GLY A 35 9.65 6.56 1.58
CA GLY A 35 8.87 6.83 2.77
C GLY A 35 7.68 7.72 2.47
N TYR A 36 6.93 8.09 3.49
CA TYR A 36 5.82 9.03 3.37
C TYR A 36 6.33 10.44 3.07
N GLU A 37 5.56 11.21 2.31
CA GLU A 37 6.01 12.49 1.76
C GLU A 37 6.48 13.48 2.83
N ASN A 38 5.68 13.69 3.87
CA ASN A 38 5.99 14.68 4.91
C ASN A 38 7.25 14.30 5.69
N GLU A 39 7.35 13.04 6.11
CA GLU A 39 8.47 12.49 6.87
C GLU A 39 9.76 12.48 6.02
N MET A 40 9.64 12.17 4.73
CA MET A 40 10.78 12.23 3.81
C MET A 40 11.24 13.66 3.58
N ARG A 41 10.32 14.62 3.55
CA ARG A 41 10.65 16.05 3.48
C ARG A 41 11.45 16.50 4.69
N GLU A 42 11.02 16.09 5.90
CA GLU A 42 11.76 16.35 7.14
C GLU A 42 13.17 15.73 7.10
N LEU A 43 13.28 14.46 6.67
CA LEU A 43 14.58 13.79 6.54
C LEU A 43 15.52 14.58 5.64
N ILE A 44 15.07 14.99 4.47
CA ILE A 44 15.89 15.71 3.49
C ILE A 44 16.28 17.09 4.00
N GLN A 45 15.36 17.81 4.65
CA GLN A 45 15.60 19.12 5.23
C GLN A 45 16.48 19.06 6.49
N SER A 46 16.53 17.93 7.19
CA SER A 46 17.34 17.77 8.41
C SER A 46 18.83 17.95 8.18
N ASN A 47 19.29 17.78 6.93
CA ASN A 47 20.70 17.91 6.61
C ASN A 47 20.91 18.54 5.22
N PRO A 48 21.61 19.70 5.14
CA PRO A 48 21.90 20.37 3.87
C PRO A 48 22.64 19.48 2.85
N GLY A 49 23.38 18.46 3.34
CA GLY A 49 24.07 17.50 2.49
C GLY A 49 23.12 16.62 1.68
N PHE A 50 21.95 16.25 2.21
CA PHE A 50 20.92 15.56 1.43
C PHE A 50 20.31 16.48 0.38
N LEU A 51 19.91 17.70 0.78
CA LEU A 51 19.31 18.70 -0.11
C LEU A 51 20.15 18.96 -1.36
N SER A 52 21.48 18.98 -1.22
CA SER A 52 22.39 19.26 -2.35
C SER A 52 22.65 18.04 -3.25
N ARG A 53 22.38 16.83 -2.79
CA ARG A 53 22.72 15.57 -3.49
C ARG A 53 21.55 14.78 -4.01
N ILE A 54 20.36 14.91 -3.41
CA ILE A 54 19.13 14.29 -3.92
C ILE A 54 18.58 15.21 -5.00
N LYS A 55 18.59 14.72 -6.26
CA LYS A 55 18.20 15.52 -7.43
C LYS A 55 16.83 15.14 -7.97
N GLU A 56 16.42 13.92 -7.76
CA GLU A 56 15.20 13.37 -8.34
C GLU A 56 14.21 13.01 -7.23
N TYR A 57 12.95 13.39 -7.44
CA TYR A 57 11.83 13.12 -6.54
C TYR A 57 10.70 12.49 -7.33
N PHE A 58 10.27 11.32 -6.90
CA PHE A 58 9.16 10.60 -7.51
C PHE A 58 8.01 10.53 -6.51
N TYR A 59 6.89 11.12 -6.89
CA TYR A 59 5.66 11.11 -6.08
C TYR A 59 4.71 10.06 -6.60
N PHE A 60 4.36 9.11 -5.76
CA PHE A 60 3.36 8.09 -6.05
C PHE A 60 2.03 8.53 -5.44
N GLN A 61 1.11 8.92 -6.30
CA GLN A 61 -0.25 9.27 -5.88
C GLN A 61 -1.03 8.02 -5.46
N SER A 62 -2.01 8.21 -4.57
CA SER A 62 -2.97 7.15 -4.26
C SER A 62 -3.80 6.83 -5.50
N TYR A 63 -4.10 5.56 -5.66
CA TYR A 63 -4.95 5.07 -6.75
C TYR A 63 -6.38 5.58 -6.65
N SER A 64 -7.05 5.72 -7.77
CA SER A 64 -8.49 5.99 -7.84
C SER A 64 -9.30 4.76 -7.40
N VAL A 65 -10.59 4.95 -7.11
CA VAL A 65 -11.48 3.81 -6.76
C VAL A 65 -11.59 2.83 -7.93
N GLU A 66 -11.60 3.36 -9.15
CA GLU A 66 -11.66 2.57 -10.38
C GLU A 66 -10.40 1.70 -10.55
N GLU A 67 -9.21 2.29 -10.34
CA GLU A 67 -7.94 1.56 -10.41
C GLU A 67 -7.85 0.48 -9.31
N LEU A 68 -8.28 0.80 -8.09
CA LEU A 68 -8.31 -0.17 -6.99
C LEU A 68 -9.32 -1.30 -7.24
N THR A 69 -10.44 -0.98 -7.89
CA THR A 69 -11.44 -1.98 -8.29
C THR A 69 -10.89 -2.91 -9.38
N GLN A 70 -10.16 -2.36 -10.35
CA GLN A 70 -9.49 -3.16 -11.37
C GLN A 70 -8.43 -4.08 -10.72
N MET A 71 -7.62 -3.57 -9.80
CA MET A 71 -6.66 -4.39 -9.05
C MET A 71 -7.33 -5.54 -8.30
N PHE A 72 -8.50 -5.28 -7.70
CA PHE A 72 -9.25 -6.31 -7.00
C PHE A 72 -9.70 -7.43 -7.95
N GLU A 73 -10.21 -7.07 -9.13
CA GLU A 73 -10.61 -8.04 -10.16
C GLU A 73 -9.41 -8.85 -10.67
N GLU A 74 -8.27 -8.21 -10.93
CA GLU A 74 -7.05 -8.86 -11.40
C GLU A 74 -6.48 -9.82 -10.34
N MET A 75 -6.36 -9.38 -9.09
CA MET A 75 -5.89 -10.22 -7.99
C MET A 75 -6.82 -11.42 -7.73
N ALA A 76 -8.15 -11.23 -7.84
CA ALA A 76 -9.10 -12.32 -7.71
C ALA A 76 -8.94 -13.35 -8.83
N LYS A 77 -8.76 -12.88 -10.07
CA LYS A 77 -8.53 -13.73 -11.24
C LYS A 77 -7.25 -14.56 -11.12
N GLU A 78 -6.16 -13.96 -10.59
CA GLU A 78 -4.89 -14.66 -10.36
C GLU A 78 -5.05 -15.88 -9.43
N ILE A 79 -5.97 -15.82 -8.49
CA ILE A 79 -6.26 -16.93 -7.55
C ILE A 79 -7.46 -17.79 -7.99
N GLY A 80 -7.94 -17.62 -9.23
CA GLY A 80 -8.99 -18.44 -9.84
C GLY A 80 -10.42 -18.06 -9.48
N PHE A 81 -10.63 -16.82 -8.96
CA PHE A 81 -11.97 -16.31 -8.68
C PHE A 81 -12.45 -15.34 -9.75
N THR A 82 -13.73 -15.32 -9.99
CA THR A 82 -14.45 -14.26 -10.70
C THR A 82 -15.18 -13.37 -9.70
N ILE A 83 -15.52 -12.16 -10.12
CA ILE A 83 -16.21 -11.16 -9.32
C ILE A 83 -17.58 -10.90 -9.92
N SER A 84 -18.66 -11.10 -9.15
CA SER A 84 -20.00 -10.73 -9.61
C SER A 84 -20.16 -9.20 -9.70
N PRO A 85 -21.09 -8.68 -10.52
CA PRO A 85 -21.35 -7.24 -10.57
C PRO A 85 -21.73 -6.64 -9.21
N GLY A 86 -22.47 -7.40 -8.37
CA GLY A 86 -22.80 -6.98 -7.02
C GLY A 86 -21.57 -6.88 -6.11
N ALA A 87 -20.66 -7.85 -6.18
CA ALA A 87 -19.40 -7.83 -5.43
C ALA A 87 -18.50 -6.67 -5.87
N LYS A 88 -18.46 -6.38 -7.18
CA LYS A 88 -17.70 -5.23 -7.70
C LYS A 88 -18.20 -3.91 -7.14
N ASN A 89 -19.51 -3.70 -7.14
CA ASN A 89 -20.12 -2.49 -6.57
C ASN A 89 -19.87 -2.40 -5.06
N ALA A 90 -20.11 -3.48 -4.31
CA ALA A 90 -19.86 -3.54 -2.87
C ALA A 90 -18.39 -3.24 -2.52
N PHE A 91 -17.44 -3.74 -3.33
CA PHE A 91 -16.02 -3.42 -3.16
C PHE A 91 -15.75 -1.93 -3.41
N SER A 92 -16.28 -1.35 -4.51
CA SER A 92 -16.09 0.06 -4.85
C SER A 92 -16.62 0.98 -3.75
N ASP A 93 -17.81 0.70 -3.22
CA ASP A 93 -18.43 1.46 -2.12
C ASP A 93 -17.59 1.36 -0.83
N LEU A 94 -17.11 0.16 -0.52
CA LEU A 94 -16.26 -0.08 0.62
C LEU A 94 -14.93 0.72 0.51
N VAL A 95 -14.25 0.61 -0.62
CA VAL A 95 -12.98 1.32 -0.85
C VAL A 95 -13.19 2.84 -0.85
N TYR A 96 -14.28 3.33 -1.44
CA TYR A 96 -14.63 4.75 -1.38
C TYR A 96 -14.75 5.24 0.06
N SER A 97 -15.37 4.47 0.95
CA SER A 97 -15.51 4.82 2.36
C SER A 97 -14.20 4.76 3.16
N LEU A 98 -13.22 3.96 2.72
CA LEU A 98 -11.94 3.76 3.40
C LEU A 98 -10.82 4.67 2.90
N LYS A 99 -10.93 5.18 1.67
CA LYS A 99 -9.83 5.82 0.93
C LYS A 99 -9.23 7.04 1.64
N ASP A 100 -10.03 7.82 2.34
CA ASP A 100 -9.58 9.02 3.06
C ASP A 100 -9.09 8.71 4.48
N GLY A 101 -9.08 7.43 4.87
CA GLY A 101 -8.59 6.98 6.16
C GLY A 101 -7.07 7.03 6.27
N TYR A 102 -6.56 7.42 7.43
CA TYR A 102 -5.13 7.56 7.72
C TYR A 102 -4.30 6.28 7.45
N HIS A 103 -4.91 5.11 7.52
CA HIS A 103 -4.25 3.82 7.34
C HIS A 103 -4.56 3.16 5.99
N PHE A 104 -5.08 3.90 5.03
CA PHE A 104 -5.40 3.32 3.73
C PHE A 104 -4.13 2.95 2.94
N GLY A 105 -3.88 1.66 2.80
CA GLY A 105 -2.67 1.09 2.20
C GLY A 105 -2.75 0.82 0.69
N ASN A 106 -3.69 1.44 -0.03
CA ASN A 106 -3.89 1.23 -1.47
C ASN A 106 -3.95 -0.28 -1.83
N ALA A 107 -3.06 -0.79 -2.68
CA ALA A 107 -3.02 -2.20 -3.09
C ALA A 107 -2.91 -3.19 -1.92
N ARG A 108 -2.30 -2.81 -0.79
CA ARG A 108 -2.27 -3.65 0.42
C ARG A 108 -3.69 -3.80 1.00
N THR A 109 -4.45 -2.71 1.05
CA THR A 109 -5.84 -2.74 1.50
C THR A 109 -6.69 -3.60 0.57
N VAL A 110 -6.53 -3.47 -0.75
CA VAL A 110 -7.21 -4.33 -1.75
C VAL A 110 -6.95 -5.80 -1.48
N ARG A 111 -5.69 -6.18 -1.26
CA ARG A 111 -5.30 -7.57 -0.96
C ARG A 111 -5.95 -8.07 0.32
N ASN A 112 -5.94 -7.26 1.38
CA ASN A 112 -6.56 -7.63 2.67
C ASN A 112 -8.07 -7.84 2.52
N ILE A 113 -8.75 -6.98 1.76
CA ILE A 113 -10.19 -7.14 1.46
C ILE A 113 -10.41 -8.45 0.70
N LEU A 114 -9.60 -8.75 -0.32
CA LEU A 114 -9.72 -9.98 -1.10
C LEU A 114 -9.55 -11.23 -0.24
N GLU A 115 -8.53 -11.28 0.61
CA GLU A 115 -8.28 -12.40 1.52
C GLU A 115 -9.47 -12.62 2.46
N LYS A 116 -9.96 -11.56 3.10
CA LYS A 116 -11.13 -11.63 3.99
C LYS A 116 -12.42 -12.02 3.26
N SER A 117 -12.61 -11.49 2.06
CA SER A 117 -13.77 -11.83 1.23
C SER A 117 -13.75 -13.31 0.82
N LYS A 118 -12.59 -13.85 0.51
CA LYS A 118 -12.41 -15.27 0.20
C LYS A 118 -12.71 -16.18 1.41
N ASP A 119 -12.27 -15.78 2.60
CA ASP A 119 -12.56 -16.51 3.83
C ASP A 119 -14.07 -16.51 4.11
N ARG A 120 -14.72 -15.35 3.99
CA ARG A 120 -16.17 -15.21 4.13
C ARG A 120 -16.93 -16.01 3.07
N HIS A 121 -16.48 -15.98 1.81
CA HIS A 121 -17.03 -16.78 0.72
C HIS A 121 -17.04 -18.26 1.07
N SER A 122 -15.94 -18.78 1.61
CA SER A 122 -15.84 -20.18 2.02
C SER A 122 -16.89 -20.57 3.06
N LEU A 123 -17.17 -19.67 4.01
CA LEU A 123 -18.22 -19.86 5.02
C LEU A 123 -19.62 -19.76 4.40
N ASN A 124 -19.86 -18.77 3.54
CA ASN A 124 -21.13 -18.56 2.85
C ASN A 124 -21.47 -19.72 1.92
N PHE A 125 -20.48 -20.27 1.22
CA PHE A 125 -20.65 -21.44 0.38
C PHE A 125 -21.04 -22.68 1.20
N LYS A 126 -20.35 -22.95 2.32
CA LYS A 126 -20.70 -24.04 3.24
C LYS A 126 -22.12 -23.93 3.81
N LYS A 127 -22.59 -22.70 4.03
CA LYS A 127 -23.96 -22.42 4.52
C LYS A 127 -25.01 -22.41 3.41
N GLY A 128 -24.63 -22.57 2.14
CA GLY A 128 -25.53 -22.49 0.99
C GLY A 128 -26.05 -21.09 0.66
N ILE A 129 -25.40 -20.04 1.22
CA ILE A 129 -25.75 -18.63 0.98
C ILE A 129 -25.36 -18.23 -0.43
N VAL A 130 -24.16 -18.65 -0.87
CA VAL A 130 -23.66 -18.50 -2.25
C VAL A 130 -23.57 -19.87 -2.90
N LYS A 131 -23.80 -19.94 -4.21
CA LYS A 131 -23.87 -21.22 -4.94
C LYS A 131 -22.67 -21.47 -5.85
N ASN A 132 -22.03 -20.42 -6.34
CA ASN A 132 -20.87 -20.56 -7.20
C ASN A 132 -19.60 -20.60 -6.35
N ARG A 133 -18.82 -21.66 -6.47
CA ARG A 133 -17.63 -21.91 -5.66
C ARG A 133 -16.46 -20.95 -5.98
N PHE A 134 -16.45 -20.40 -7.18
CA PHE A 134 -15.33 -19.62 -7.71
C PHE A 134 -15.73 -18.20 -8.12
N GLU A 135 -16.84 -17.68 -7.59
CA GLU A 135 -17.32 -16.34 -7.85
C GLU A 135 -17.64 -15.63 -6.53
N LEU A 136 -16.95 -14.54 -6.25
CA LEU A 136 -17.27 -13.70 -5.10
C LEU A 136 -18.58 -12.95 -5.34
N ASP A 137 -19.46 -13.01 -4.36
CA ASP A 137 -20.76 -12.35 -4.30
C ASP A 137 -20.69 -11.11 -3.40
N GLU A 138 -21.64 -10.19 -3.52
CA GLU A 138 -21.69 -8.97 -2.70
C GLU A 138 -21.65 -9.26 -1.19
N ARG A 139 -22.25 -10.39 -0.75
CA ARG A 139 -22.29 -10.85 0.64
C ARG A 139 -20.96 -11.34 1.17
N ASP A 140 -19.99 -11.54 0.30
CA ASP A 140 -18.64 -11.97 0.65
C ASP A 140 -17.73 -10.78 0.92
N ILE A 141 -18.03 -9.62 0.33
CA ILE A 141 -17.17 -8.44 0.46
C ILE A 141 -17.19 -7.93 1.89
N CYS A 142 -16.00 -7.88 2.50
CA CYS A 142 -15.85 -7.40 3.87
C CYS A 142 -14.43 -6.88 4.12
N TYR A 143 -14.35 -5.95 5.06
CA TYR A 143 -13.12 -5.43 5.61
C TYR A 143 -13.25 -5.38 7.14
N GLU A 144 -12.29 -5.96 7.82
CA GLU A 144 -12.15 -5.79 9.27
C GLU A 144 -10.87 -5.00 9.51
N GLU A 145 -11.02 -3.78 10.03
CA GLU A 145 -9.87 -3.06 10.57
C GLU A 145 -9.23 -3.92 11.67
N ILE A 146 -7.93 -4.16 11.55
CA ILE A 146 -7.17 -4.71 12.66
C ILE A 146 -7.18 -3.64 13.74
N ARG A 147 -8.08 -3.76 14.70
CA ARG A 147 -8.04 -2.96 15.93
C ARG A 147 -6.86 -3.48 16.74
N ILE A 148 -5.75 -2.71 16.69
CA ILE A 148 -4.59 -2.89 17.58
C ILE A 148 -4.89 -2.22 18.91
#